data_f345fdaff175f9cecf3c2bdefe2c36ab
#
_entry.id   f345fdaff175f9cecf3c2bdefe2c36ab
#
_cell.length_a   1.000
_cell.length_b   1.000
_cell.length_c   1.000
_cell.angle_alpha   90.00
_cell.angle_beta   90.00
_cell.angle_gamma   90.00
#
_symmetry.space_group_name_H-M   'P 1'
#
loop_
_entity.id
_entity.type
_entity.pdbx_description
1 polymer ?
#
loop_
_entity_poly.entity_id
_entity_poly.type
_entity_poly.pdbx_seq_one_letter_code
_entity_poly.pdbx_strand_id
1 'polypeptide(L)'
;KNTDTQAQPLYARLWGSAFLPSNHQGVKLRSVGDPVLYLNDPTGATSTDRRRLLDSVAALNEQRQAQVGDPEIATRIAAYEMAFRMQTSVPDLTDVSDEPASTFELYGDDAKTPGTHAANCLLARRLAERGVRFIQIYHRGWDHHGGLPTRHPKIAQEVDQGSAGLIQDLKQRGLLKDTLVVWGGEFGRTVYKQGGGNNFGRDHHPRCFSIWLAGGGIKGGTSYGETDDWGYNIVDRESSGVHVHDLNATIMHLLGIDHRRLSYRFQG
;
A
#
# COMPACT_ATOMS: atom_id res chain seq x y z
N LYS A 1 -12.78 -10.16 -14.59
CA LYS A 1 -13.40 -8.84 -14.92
C LYS A 1 -14.42 -8.53 -13.83
N ASN A 2 -14.00 -7.84 -12.80
CA ASN A 2 -14.93 -7.38 -11.79
C ASN A 2 -15.45 -6.03 -12.27
N THR A 3 -16.66 -6.04 -12.80
CA THR A 3 -17.39 -4.86 -13.29
C THR A 3 -18.17 -4.21 -12.16
N ASP A 4 -17.59 -4.13 -10.96
CA ASP A 4 -18.24 -3.43 -9.87
C ASP A 4 -18.23 -1.93 -10.18
N THR A 5 -19.35 -1.44 -10.69
CA THR A 5 -19.56 -0.04 -11.06
C THR A 5 -19.64 0.91 -9.86
N GLN A 6 -19.57 0.37 -8.64
CA GLN A 6 -19.60 1.15 -7.40
C GLN A 6 -18.20 1.51 -6.86
N ALA A 7 -17.13 0.96 -7.44
CA ALA A 7 -15.78 1.36 -7.05
C ALA A 7 -15.52 2.79 -7.54
N GLN A 8 -15.16 3.69 -6.62
CA GLN A 8 -14.74 5.04 -7.00
C GLN A 8 -13.59 4.98 -7.99
N PRO A 9 -13.65 5.69 -9.13
CA PRO A 9 -12.53 5.77 -10.04
C PRO A 9 -11.36 6.45 -9.34
N LEU A 10 -10.26 5.72 -9.17
CA LEU A 10 -9.03 6.27 -8.64
C LEU A 10 -8.31 7.03 -9.75
N TYR A 11 -8.52 8.34 -9.79
CA TYR A 11 -7.84 9.23 -10.73
C TYR A 11 -6.33 9.25 -10.47
N ALA A 12 -5.53 9.48 -11.52
CA ALA A 12 -4.08 9.53 -11.42
C ALA A 12 -3.58 10.47 -10.32
N ARG A 13 -4.27 11.59 -10.10
CA ARG A 13 -3.95 12.57 -9.04
C ARG A 13 -4.02 12.00 -7.61
N LEU A 14 -4.80 10.93 -7.38
CA LEU A 14 -4.90 10.27 -6.07
C LEU A 14 -3.69 9.37 -5.77
N TRP A 15 -2.87 9.12 -6.77
CA TRP A 15 -1.63 8.34 -6.67
C TRP A 15 -0.38 9.23 -6.69
N GLY A 16 -0.57 10.53 -6.77
CA GLY A 16 0.52 11.51 -6.79
C GLY A 16 1.07 11.80 -5.40
N SER A 17 2.20 12.50 -5.35
CA SER A 17 2.86 12.95 -4.13
C SER A 17 2.13 14.09 -3.41
N ALA A 18 0.94 14.48 -3.86
CA ALA A 18 0.16 15.62 -3.38
C ALA A 18 0.97 16.94 -3.41
N PHE A 19 1.19 17.55 -2.25
CA PHE A 19 1.96 18.79 -2.12
C PHE A 19 3.48 18.56 -2.00
N LEU A 20 3.92 17.29 -1.86
CA LEU A 20 5.33 16.96 -1.81
C LEU A 20 5.95 16.96 -3.21
N PRO A 21 7.25 17.25 -3.35
CA PRO A 21 7.95 17.11 -4.62
C PRO A 21 7.76 15.72 -5.26
N SER A 22 7.78 15.67 -6.57
CA SER A 22 7.50 14.44 -7.35
C SER A 22 8.49 13.29 -7.09
N ASN A 23 9.67 13.58 -6.54
CA ASN A 23 10.63 12.56 -6.11
C ASN A 23 10.14 11.73 -4.91
N HIS A 24 9.09 12.15 -4.24
CA HIS A 24 8.43 11.41 -3.15
C HIS A 24 7.24 10.59 -3.63
N GLN A 25 6.94 10.60 -4.91
CA GLN A 25 5.85 9.81 -5.47
C GLN A 25 6.16 8.32 -5.44
N GLY A 26 5.21 7.53 -4.94
CA GLY A 26 5.29 6.07 -4.99
C GLY A 26 5.08 5.51 -6.40
N VAL A 27 5.57 4.31 -6.62
CA VAL A 27 5.37 3.55 -7.85
C VAL A 27 4.16 2.65 -7.71
N LYS A 28 3.20 2.78 -8.64
CA LYS A 28 2.03 1.91 -8.72
C LYS A 28 2.38 0.65 -9.52
N LEU A 29 2.33 -0.50 -8.86
CA LEU A 29 2.40 -1.79 -9.52
C LEU A 29 1.01 -2.18 -10.04
N ARG A 30 0.94 -2.60 -11.29
CA ARG A 30 -0.29 -3.02 -11.97
C ARG A 30 -0.43 -4.53 -11.89
N SER A 31 -1.66 -4.98 -11.77
CA SER A 31 -1.99 -6.40 -11.71
C SER A 31 -2.29 -7.04 -13.07
N VAL A 32 -2.39 -6.24 -14.13
CA VAL A 32 -2.68 -6.71 -15.50
C VAL A 32 -1.75 -6.01 -16.49
N GLY A 33 -1.17 -6.77 -17.40
CA GLY A 33 -0.15 -6.29 -18.35
C GLY A 33 1.19 -6.04 -17.67
N ASP A 34 1.99 -5.14 -18.23
CA ASP A 34 3.27 -4.78 -17.63
C ASP A 34 3.06 -4.24 -16.19
N PRO A 35 3.79 -4.77 -15.20
CA PRO A 35 3.65 -4.33 -13.81
C PRO A 35 3.87 -2.82 -13.61
N VAL A 36 4.75 -2.24 -14.41
CA VAL A 36 4.98 -0.79 -14.49
C VAL A 36 4.86 -0.37 -15.97
N LEU A 37 4.17 0.73 -16.22
CA LEU A 37 4.00 1.26 -17.58
C LEU A 37 5.35 1.66 -18.18
N TYR A 38 5.50 1.39 -19.48
CA TYR A 38 6.69 1.75 -20.25
C TYR A 38 7.99 1.11 -19.74
N LEU A 39 7.86 -0.06 -19.10
CA LEU A 39 9.02 -0.80 -18.59
C LEU A 39 9.87 -1.36 -19.73
N ASN A 40 9.22 -1.88 -20.77
CA ASN A 40 9.89 -2.49 -21.91
C ASN A 40 10.48 -1.45 -22.86
N ASP A 41 11.60 -1.80 -23.47
CA ASP A 41 12.19 -0.99 -24.53
C ASP A 41 11.28 -0.98 -25.78
N PRO A 42 11.22 0.13 -26.53
CA PRO A 42 10.54 0.16 -27.81
C PRO A 42 11.10 -0.88 -28.76
N THR A 43 10.27 -1.39 -29.65
CA THR A 43 10.69 -2.35 -30.68
C THR A 43 11.90 -1.82 -31.49
N GLY A 44 12.99 -2.58 -31.52
CA GLY A 44 14.23 -2.24 -32.23
C GLY A 44 15.24 -1.43 -31.40
N ALA A 45 14.92 -1.02 -30.16
CA ALA A 45 15.88 -0.43 -29.25
C ALA A 45 16.51 -1.49 -28.33
N THR A 46 17.80 -1.32 -28.04
CA THR A 46 18.48 -2.17 -27.04
C THR A 46 18.61 -1.42 -25.70
N SER A 47 18.77 -2.16 -24.62
CA SER A 47 19.08 -1.60 -23.29
C SER A 47 20.31 -0.68 -23.32
N THR A 48 21.32 -1.00 -24.16
CA THR A 48 22.50 -0.16 -24.37
C THR A 48 22.16 1.17 -25.06
N ASP A 49 21.29 1.14 -26.06
CA ASP A 49 20.86 2.36 -26.74
C ASP A 49 20.05 3.25 -25.79
N ARG A 50 19.17 2.63 -25.00
CA ARG A 50 18.43 3.35 -24.00
C ARG A 50 19.33 3.97 -22.92
N ARG A 51 20.34 3.23 -22.44
CA ARG A 51 21.33 3.78 -21.50
C ARG A 51 22.02 5.01 -22.07
N ARG A 52 22.52 4.93 -23.31
CA ARG A 52 23.17 6.06 -24.01
C ARG A 52 22.25 7.27 -24.17
N LEU A 53 20.96 7.02 -24.48
CA LEU A 53 19.95 8.07 -24.58
C LEU A 53 19.76 8.76 -23.23
N LEU A 54 19.59 7.98 -22.16
CA LEU A 54 19.39 8.52 -20.81
C LEU A 54 20.61 9.31 -20.33
N ASP A 55 21.82 8.84 -20.59
CA ASP A 55 23.05 9.57 -20.27
C ASP A 55 23.11 10.92 -21.01
N SER A 56 22.73 10.93 -22.28
CA SER A 56 22.69 12.16 -23.07
C SER A 56 21.63 13.15 -22.58
N VAL A 57 20.42 12.64 -22.24
CA VAL A 57 19.34 13.46 -21.68
C VAL A 57 19.72 13.99 -20.30
N ALA A 58 20.37 13.18 -19.47
CA ALA A 58 20.85 13.60 -18.16
C ALA A 58 21.86 14.75 -18.29
N ALA A 59 22.85 14.61 -19.17
CA ALA A 59 23.85 15.66 -19.41
C ALA A 59 23.23 16.99 -19.89
N LEU A 60 22.25 16.93 -20.79
CA LEU A 60 21.50 18.12 -21.24
C LEU A 60 20.69 18.76 -20.11
N ASN A 61 20.03 17.94 -19.31
CA ASN A 61 19.25 18.42 -18.16
C ASN A 61 20.13 19.02 -17.08
N GLU A 62 21.32 18.47 -16.81
CA GLU A 62 22.30 19.04 -15.87
C GLU A 62 22.78 20.43 -16.33
N GLN A 63 23.08 20.59 -17.61
CA GLN A 63 23.42 21.91 -18.19
C GLN A 63 22.25 22.90 -18.00
N ARG A 64 21.01 22.43 -18.23
CA ARG A 64 19.81 23.26 -18.05
C ARG A 64 19.59 23.63 -16.58
N GLN A 65 19.81 22.68 -15.67
CA GLN A 65 19.71 22.92 -14.23
C GLN A 65 20.72 23.97 -13.76
N ALA A 66 21.96 23.90 -14.23
CA ALA A 66 23.00 24.88 -13.93
C ALA A 66 22.64 26.30 -14.39
N GLN A 67 21.86 26.42 -15.48
CA GLN A 67 21.42 27.73 -16.02
C GLN A 67 20.19 28.28 -15.32
N VAL A 68 19.21 27.41 -15.02
CA VAL A 68 17.87 27.83 -14.55
C VAL A 68 17.69 27.64 -13.04
N GLY A 69 18.41 26.67 -12.43
CA GLY A 69 18.33 26.38 -11.00
C GLY A 69 17.04 25.67 -10.54
N ASP A 70 16.23 25.14 -11.49
CA ASP A 70 14.96 24.49 -11.16
C ASP A 70 15.20 23.08 -10.59
N PRO A 71 14.81 22.81 -9.31
CA PRO A 71 15.01 21.52 -8.67
C PRO A 71 14.22 20.38 -9.32
N GLU A 72 13.15 20.65 -10.07
CA GLU A 72 12.39 19.62 -10.80
C GLU A 72 13.22 18.96 -11.90
N ILE A 73 14.24 19.60 -12.42
CA ILE A 73 15.15 19.02 -13.41
C ILE A 73 15.91 17.83 -12.81
N ALA A 74 16.47 18.01 -11.59
CA ALA A 74 17.14 16.93 -10.88
C ALA A 74 16.17 15.75 -10.57
N THR A 75 14.95 16.08 -10.21
CA THR A 75 13.91 15.09 -9.97
C THR A 75 13.60 14.27 -11.24
N ARG A 76 13.54 14.88 -12.39
CA ARG A 76 13.32 14.19 -13.69
C ARG A 76 14.49 13.28 -14.05
N ILE A 77 15.73 13.72 -13.84
CA ILE A 77 16.92 12.88 -14.06
C ILE A 77 16.82 11.63 -13.18
N ALA A 78 16.54 11.81 -11.88
CA ALA A 78 16.39 10.71 -10.95
C ALA A 78 15.24 9.75 -11.32
N ALA A 79 14.11 10.28 -11.81
CA ALA A 79 12.98 9.49 -12.27
C ALA A 79 13.30 8.62 -13.50
N TYR A 80 14.02 9.16 -14.47
CA TYR A 80 14.48 8.39 -15.63
C TYR A 80 15.46 7.27 -15.24
N GLU A 81 16.39 7.56 -14.34
CA GLU A 81 17.34 6.58 -13.83
C GLU A 81 16.62 5.46 -13.06
N MET A 82 15.65 5.83 -12.22
CA MET A 82 14.79 4.87 -11.52
C MET A 82 14.04 3.97 -12.51
N ALA A 83 13.40 4.55 -13.53
CA ALA A 83 12.67 3.80 -14.54
C ALA A 83 13.57 2.81 -15.27
N PHE A 84 14.81 3.18 -15.59
CA PHE A 84 15.78 2.30 -16.21
C PHE A 84 16.16 1.11 -15.31
N ARG A 85 16.43 1.36 -14.02
CA ARG A 85 16.73 0.29 -13.06
C ARG A 85 15.55 -0.65 -12.86
N MET A 86 14.34 -0.14 -12.92
CA MET A 86 13.12 -0.94 -12.78
C MET A 86 12.92 -1.94 -13.93
N GLN A 87 13.51 -1.71 -15.11
CA GLN A 87 13.39 -2.63 -16.25
C GLN A 87 13.96 -4.02 -15.96
N THR A 88 15.01 -4.11 -15.15
CA THR A 88 15.58 -5.38 -14.72
C THR A 88 14.99 -5.87 -13.40
N SER A 89 14.77 -4.99 -12.44
CA SER A 89 14.36 -5.39 -11.08
C SER A 89 12.87 -5.74 -10.96
N VAL A 90 11.99 -5.16 -11.78
CA VAL A 90 10.55 -5.44 -11.69
C VAL A 90 10.17 -6.81 -12.24
N PRO A 91 10.68 -7.27 -13.40
CA PRO A 91 10.46 -8.65 -13.83
C PRO A 91 10.87 -9.68 -12.78
N ASP A 92 12.07 -9.56 -12.21
CA ASP A 92 12.55 -10.46 -11.15
C ASP A 92 11.70 -10.41 -9.88
N LEU A 93 11.13 -9.24 -9.56
CA LEU A 93 10.24 -9.08 -8.42
C LEU A 93 8.90 -9.80 -8.64
N THR A 94 8.35 -9.69 -9.84
CA THR A 94 6.99 -10.17 -10.18
C THR A 94 6.96 -11.62 -10.66
N ASP A 95 8.09 -12.17 -11.05
CA ASP A 95 8.22 -13.59 -11.33
C ASP A 95 8.24 -14.36 -10.01
N VAL A 96 7.20 -15.14 -9.77
CA VAL A 96 7.03 -15.98 -8.58
C VAL A 96 7.27 -17.46 -8.89
N SER A 97 7.82 -17.79 -10.06
CA SER A 97 8.08 -19.17 -10.48
C SER A 97 9.15 -19.87 -9.64
N ASP A 98 10.02 -19.08 -8.97
CA ASP A 98 11.06 -19.52 -8.06
C ASP A 98 10.57 -19.77 -6.63
N GLU A 99 9.33 -19.41 -6.31
CA GLU A 99 8.77 -19.62 -4.98
C GLU A 99 8.45 -21.10 -4.74
N PRO A 100 8.83 -21.65 -3.58
CA PRO A 100 8.54 -23.04 -3.24
C PRO A 100 7.05 -23.28 -3.05
N ALA A 101 6.61 -24.53 -3.23
CA ALA A 101 5.21 -24.93 -3.07
C ALA A 101 4.65 -24.51 -1.70
N SER A 102 5.45 -24.59 -0.64
CA SER A 102 5.07 -24.18 0.72
C SER A 102 4.68 -22.69 0.82
N THR A 103 5.23 -21.82 -0.03
CA THR A 103 4.80 -20.43 -0.10
C THR A 103 3.35 -20.35 -0.58
N PHE A 104 2.99 -21.09 -1.62
CA PHE A 104 1.61 -21.08 -2.14
C PHE A 104 0.63 -21.79 -1.20
N GLU A 105 1.06 -22.80 -0.45
CA GLU A 105 0.25 -23.38 0.63
C GLU A 105 -0.05 -22.34 1.72
N LEU A 106 0.92 -21.49 2.04
CA LEU A 106 0.79 -20.46 3.05
C LEU A 106 -0.13 -19.32 2.62
N TYR A 107 0.08 -18.76 1.42
CA TYR A 107 -0.69 -17.62 0.90
C TYR A 107 -2.01 -18.02 0.24
N GLY A 108 -2.17 -19.30 -0.12
CA GLY A 108 -3.29 -19.81 -0.90
C GLY A 108 -3.03 -19.81 -2.41
N ASP A 109 -3.80 -20.61 -3.14
CA ASP A 109 -3.65 -20.76 -4.59
C ASP A 109 -3.85 -19.46 -5.37
N ASP A 110 -4.65 -18.54 -4.83
CA ASP A 110 -4.86 -17.21 -5.40
C ASP A 110 -3.56 -16.39 -5.51
N ALA A 111 -2.53 -16.74 -4.73
CA ALA A 111 -1.21 -16.09 -4.83
C ALA A 111 -0.51 -16.30 -6.19
N LYS A 112 -0.93 -17.32 -6.95
CA LYS A 112 -0.46 -17.58 -8.33
C LYS A 112 -1.14 -16.67 -9.37
N THR A 113 -2.22 -15.99 -8.98
CA THR A 113 -3.02 -15.18 -9.89
C THR A 113 -2.75 -13.69 -9.68
N PRO A 114 -2.07 -13.00 -10.60
CA PRO A 114 -1.79 -11.58 -10.47
C PRO A 114 -3.06 -10.74 -10.22
N GLY A 115 -2.97 -9.82 -9.26
CA GLY A 115 -4.07 -8.91 -8.92
C GLY A 115 -5.02 -9.41 -7.85
N THR A 116 -4.88 -10.63 -7.38
CA THR A 116 -5.55 -11.09 -6.17
C THR A 116 -4.89 -10.47 -4.93
N HIS A 117 -5.60 -10.45 -3.81
CA HIS A 117 -5.02 -9.96 -2.56
C HIS A 117 -3.84 -10.83 -2.11
N ALA A 118 -3.95 -12.14 -2.24
CA ALA A 118 -2.88 -13.08 -1.90
C ALA A 118 -1.61 -12.85 -2.73
N ALA A 119 -1.74 -12.65 -4.05
CA ALA A 119 -0.62 -12.31 -4.91
C ALA A 119 0.02 -10.96 -4.52
N ASN A 120 -0.80 -9.96 -4.17
CA ASN A 120 -0.30 -8.67 -3.70
C ASN A 120 0.42 -8.78 -2.35
N CYS A 121 -0.04 -9.64 -1.44
CA CYS A 121 0.63 -9.93 -0.18
C CYS A 121 1.99 -10.61 -0.40
N LEU A 122 2.06 -11.60 -1.30
CA LEU A 122 3.32 -12.25 -1.68
C LEU A 122 4.29 -11.23 -2.30
N LEU A 123 3.80 -10.38 -3.19
CA LEU A 123 4.60 -9.31 -3.79
C LEU A 123 5.11 -8.30 -2.74
N ALA A 124 4.29 -7.96 -1.75
CA ALA A 124 4.68 -7.08 -0.66
C ALA A 124 5.81 -7.68 0.18
N ARG A 125 5.78 -8.98 0.46
CA ARG A 125 6.90 -9.67 1.13
C ARG A 125 8.17 -9.59 0.28
N ARG A 126 8.11 -9.86 -1.03
CA ARG A 126 9.26 -9.76 -1.94
C ARG A 126 9.82 -8.34 -2.04
N LEU A 127 8.96 -7.31 -1.97
CA LEU A 127 9.38 -5.91 -1.88
C LEU A 127 10.09 -5.61 -0.55
N ALA A 128 9.56 -6.10 0.57
CA ALA A 128 10.17 -5.92 1.88
C ALA A 128 11.56 -6.57 1.96
N GLU A 129 11.75 -7.77 1.39
CA GLU A 129 13.06 -8.43 1.28
C GLU A 129 14.09 -7.60 0.50
N ARG A 130 13.61 -6.80 -0.47
CA ARG A 130 14.46 -5.90 -1.28
C ARG A 130 14.65 -4.52 -0.64
N GLY A 131 14.19 -4.33 0.60
CA GLY A 131 14.39 -3.10 1.35
C GLY A 131 13.45 -1.95 0.96
N VAL A 132 12.33 -2.22 0.28
CA VAL A 132 11.30 -1.20 0.02
C VAL A 132 10.64 -0.83 1.34
N ARG A 133 10.76 0.43 1.75
CA ARG A 133 10.37 0.88 3.08
C ARG A 133 8.87 1.10 3.25
N PHE A 134 8.18 1.55 2.21
CA PHE A 134 6.73 1.82 2.25
C PHE A 134 6.03 1.02 1.17
N ILE A 135 5.12 0.15 1.58
CA ILE A 135 4.37 -0.72 0.70
C ILE A 135 2.90 -0.57 1.09
N GLN A 136 2.04 -0.28 0.12
CA GLN A 136 0.61 -0.16 0.33
C GLN A 136 -0.12 -1.19 -0.53
N ILE A 137 -0.97 -1.99 0.10
CA ILE A 137 -1.86 -2.93 -0.57
C ILE A 137 -3.28 -2.38 -0.42
N TYR A 138 -4.00 -2.28 -1.53
CA TYR A 138 -5.38 -1.84 -1.54
C TYR A 138 -6.29 -2.99 -1.95
N HIS A 139 -7.30 -3.23 -1.13
CA HIS A 139 -8.37 -4.17 -1.45
C HIS A 139 -9.71 -3.43 -1.44
N ARG A 140 -10.44 -3.51 -2.57
CA ARG A 140 -11.69 -2.79 -2.78
C ARG A 140 -12.91 -3.59 -2.37
N GLY A 141 -14.06 -2.93 -2.32
CA GLY A 141 -15.35 -3.60 -2.21
C GLY A 141 -15.90 -3.69 -0.79
N TRP A 142 -15.32 -3.02 0.18
CA TRP A 142 -15.75 -3.04 1.58
C TRP A 142 -16.91 -2.08 1.91
N ASP A 143 -17.25 -1.17 1.00
CA ASP A 143 -18.30 -0.17 1.18
C ASP A 143 -19.69 -0.75 0.91
N HIS A 144 -20.21 -1.51 1.87
CA HIS A 144 -21.46 -2.24 1.73
C HIS A 144 -22.65 -1.44 2.26
N HIS A 145 -23.20 -0.56 1.46
CA HIS A 145 -24.49 0.10 1.72
C HIS A 145 -25.71 -0.80 1.44
N GLY A 146 -25.46 -1.96 0.84
CA GLY A 146 -26.42 -3.03 0.59
C GLY A 146 -25.71 -4.35 0.33
N GLY A 147 -26.43 -5.47 0.49
CA GLY A 147 -25.90 -6.80 0.23
C GLY A 147 -24.83 -7.28 1.22
N LEU A 148 -24.71 -6.64 2.38
CA LEU A 148 -23.70 -6.98 3.38
C LEU A 148 -23.67 -8.47 3.74
N PRO A 149 -24.81 -9.17 3.99
CA PRO A 149 -24.78 -10.57 4.41
C PRO A 149 -24.17 -11.54 3.38
N THR A 150 -24.21 -11.16 2.11
CA THR A 150 -23.71 -12.01 1.01
C THR A 150 -22.33 -11.58 0.50
N ARG A 151 -22.04 -10.28 0.52
CA ARG A 151 -20.80 -9.73 -0.03
C ARG A 151 -19.66 -9.76 0.98
N HIS A 152 -19.94 -9.43 2.25
CA HIS A 152 -18.91 -9.30 3.26
C HIS A 152 -18.15 -10.64 3.53
N PRO A 153 -18.83 -11.78 3.71
CA PRO A 153 -18.12 -13.05 3.88
C PRO A 153 -17.21 -13.39 2.70
N LYS A 154 -17.66 -13.12 1.49
CA LYS A 154 -16.87 -13.36 0.28
C LYS A 154 -15.61 -12.52 0.24
N ILE A 155 -15.73 -11.22 0.53
CA ILE A 155 -14.57 -10.31 0.56
C ILE A 155 -13.62 -10.68 1.71
N ALA A 156 -14.14 -11.08 2.87
CA ALA A 156 -13.32 -11.56 3.96
C ALA A 156 -12.48 -12.78 3.53
N GLN A 157 -13.08 -13.74 2.85
CA GLN A 157 -12.35 -14.90 2.31
C GLN A 157 -11.24 -14.51 1.32
N GLU A 158 -11.46 -13.47 0.51
CA GLU A 158 -10.46 -12.99 -0.46
C GLU A 158 -9.19 -12.44 0.22
N VAL A 159 -9.30 -11.95 1.47
CA VAL A 159 -8.17 -11.29 2.17
C VAL A 159 -7.57 -12.10 3.31
N ASP A 160 -8.31 -13.04 3.91
CA ASP A 160 -7.91 -13.72 5.14
C ASP A 160 -6.61 -14.49 4.98
N GLN A 161 -6.58 -15.46 4.07
CA GLN A 161 -5.43 -16.34 3.92
C GLN A 161 -4.19 -15.57 3.46
N GLY A 162 -4.31 -14.66 2.49
CA GLY A 162 -3.20 -13.85 2.00
C GLY A 162 -2.59 -12.96 3.08
N SER A 163 -3.43 -12.35 3.94
CA SER A 163 -2.98 -11.52 5.05
C SER A 163 -2.29 -12.35 6.13
N ALA A 164 -2.86 -13.51 6.50
CA ALA A 164 -2.26 -14.44 7.46
C ALA A 164 -0.92 -14.97 6.94
N GLY A 165 -0.87 -15.34 5.66
CA GLY A 165 0.33 -15.80 4.96
C GLY A 165 1.46 -14.76 5.01
N LEU A 166 1.12 -13.50 4.74
CA LEU A 166 2.10 -12.39 4.82
C LEU A 166 2.73 -12.29 6.22
N ILE A 167 1.94 -12.29 7.27
CA ILE A 167 2.44 -12.20 8.65
C ILE A 167 3.32 -13.39 9.00
N GLN A 168 2.88 -14.60 8.65
CA GLN A 168 3.63 -15.82 8.95
C GLN A 168 4.96 -15.87 8.18
N ASP A 169 4.95 -15.52 6.89
CA ASP A 169 6.16 -15.52 6.05
C ASP A 169 7.17 -14.47 6.51
N LEU A 170 6.71 -13.24 6.80
CA LEU A 170 7.57 -12.21 7.39
C LEU A 170 8.19 -12.67 8.72
N LYS A 171 7.41 -13.39 9.56
CA LYS A 171 7.90 -13.95 10.82
C LYS A 171 8.93 -15.04 10.61
N GLN A 172 8.65 -16.00 9.72
CA GLN A 172 9.56 -17.12 9.42
C GLN A 172 10.91 -16.65 8.85
N ARG A 173 10.88 -15.59 8.05
CA ARG A 173 12.08 -14.97 7.46
C ARG A 173 12.80 -14.00 8.39
N GLY A 174 12.29 -13.77 9.60
CA GLY A 174 12.84 -12.81 10.55
C GLY A 174 12.64 -11.35 10.16
N LEU A 175 11.83 -11.06 9.13
CA LEU A 175 11.55 -9.71 8.66
C LEU A 175 10.51 -8.97 9.52
N LEU A 176 9.61 -9.71 10.18
CA LEU A 176 8.51 -9.11 10.95
C LEU A 176 9.00 -8.22 12.10
N LYS A 177 10.19 -8.49 12.64
CA LYS A 177 10.79 -7.67 13.71
C LYS A 177 11.08 -6.24 13.27
N ASP A 178 11.42 -6.05 11.98
CA ASP A 178 11.79 -4.77 11.38
C ASP A 178 10.73 -4.24 10.39
N THR A 179 9.59 -4.94 10.26
CA THR A 179 8.51 -4.58 9.37
C THR A 179 7.23 -4.39 10.16
N LEU A 180 6.71 -3.16 10.18
CA LEU A 180 5.40 -2.88 10.74
C LEU A 180 4.34 -3.14 9.68
N VAL A 181 3.40 -4.03 9.98
CA VAL A 181 2.19 -4.26 9.19
C VAL A 181 1.03 -3.58 9.86
N VAL A 182 0.35 -2.70 9.13
CA VAL A 182 -0.87 -2.00 9.57
C VAL A 182 -2.02 -2.44 8.68
N TRP A 183 -3.09 -2.92 9.29
CA TRP A 183 -4.30 -3.35 8.59
C TRP A 183 -5.51 -2.60 9.11
N GLY A 184 -6.30 -2.02 8.23
CA GLY A 184 -7.49 -1.29 8.58
C GLY A 184 -8.27 -0.81 7.39
N GLY A 185 -9.47 -0.34 7.64
CA GLY A 185 -10.24 0.49 6.72
C GLY A 185 -9.99 1.98 6.95
N GLU A 186 -10.63 2.81 6.15
CA GLU A 186 -10.55 4.27 6.26
C GLU A 186 -11.26 4.79 7.51
N PHE A 187 -12.35 4.12 7.93
CA PHE A 187 -13.14 4.37 9.15
C PHE A 187 -14.09 3.19 9.43
N GLY A 188 -14.93 3.31 10.45
CA GLY A 188 -15.88 2.29 10.86
C GLY A 188 -17.22 2.35 10.12
N ARG A 189 -18.09 1.45 10.50
CA ARG A 189 -19.45 1.31 9.98
C ARG A 189 -20.46 1.34 11.12
N THR A 190 -21.67 1.83 10.81
CA THR A 190 -22.76 1.85 11.79
C THR A 190 -23.10 0.44 12.26
N VAL A 191 -23.48 0.31 13.53
CA VAL A 191 -23.90 -0.96 14.12
C VAL A 191 -25.32 -1.35 13.74
N TYR A 192 -26.10 -0.41 13.22
CA TYR A 192 -27.46 -0.60 12.75
C TYR A 192 -27.52 -0.75 11.23
N LYS A 193 -28.62 -1.32 10.74
CA LYS A 193 -28.88 -1.54 9.32
C LYS A 193 -29.07 -0.23 8.56
N GLN A 194 -28.46 -0.17 7.39
CA GLN A 194 -28.86 0.76 6.35
C GLN A 194 -29.70 -0.01 5.30
N GLY A 195 -30.87 0.53 4.93
CA GLY A 195 -31.80 -0.15 4.05
C GLY A 195 -32.71 -1.17 4.74
N GLY A 196 -33.52 -1.87 3.96
CA GLY A 196 -34.56 -2.79 4.46
C GLY A 196 -34.39 -4.24 4.01
N GLY A 197 -35.16 -5.13 4.62
CA GLY A 197 -35.21 -6.54 4.27
C GLY A 197 -33.89 -7.29 4.50
N ASN A 198 -33.62 -8.28 3.65
CA ASN A 198 -32.43 -9.10 3.71
C ASN A 198 -31.23 -8.55 2.92
N ASN A 199 -31.46 -7.49 2.15
CA ASN A 199 -30.41 -6.82 1.36
C ASN A 199 -29.92 -5.54 2.02
N PHE A 200 -29.67 -5.59 3.33
CA PHE A 200 -29.20 -4.45 4.09
C PHE A 200 -27.69 -4.23 3.96
N GLY A 201 -27.26 -3.04 4.30
CA GLY A 201 -25.87 -2.64 4.46
C GLY A 201 -25.64 -1.93 5.78
N ARG A 202 -24.52 -1.23 5.86
CA ARG A 202 -24.14 -0.35 6.96
C ARG A 202 -23.65 0.96 6.40
N ASP A 203 -23.95 2.05 7.09
CA ASP A 203 -23.47 3.38 6.72
C ASP A 203 -22.09 3.66 7.33
N HIS A 204 -21.49 4.76 6.96
CA HIS A 204 -20.22 5.24 7.44
C HIS A 204 -20.30 5.67 8.90
N HIS A 205 -19.31 5.30 9.70
CA HIS A 205 -19.19 5.72 11.09
C HIS A 205 -17.74 6.06 11.45
N PRO A 206 -17.28 7.30 11.16
CA PRO A 206 -15.87 7.65 11.30
C PRO A 206 -15.38 7.81 12.74
N ARG A 207 -16.28 7.76 13.73
CA ARG A 207 -15.95 8.05 15.13
C ARG A 207 -15.56 6.84 15.97
N CYS A 208 -15.77 5.63 15.44
CA CYS A 208 -15.46 4.40 16.16
C CYS A 208 -15.09 3.29 15.17
N PHE A 209 -13.85 2.83 15.23
CA PHE A 209 -13.36 1.73 14.40
C PHE A 209 -12.11 1.13 15.03
N SER A 210 -11.76 -0.07 14.60
CA SER A 210 -10.58 -0.79 15.04
C SER A 210 -9.64 -1.04 13.87
N ILE A 211 -8.36 -1.01 14.18
CA ILE A 211 -7.27 -1.44 13.29
C ILE A 211 -6.39 -2.43 14.04
N TRP A 212 -5.61 -3.21 13.34
CA TRP A 212 -4.57 -4.01 13.99
C TRP A 212 -3.18 -3.74 13.39
N LEU A 213 -2.17 -3.94 14.22
CA LEU A 213 -0.77 -3.79 13.87
C LEU A 213 -0.01 -5.06 14.26
N ALA A 214 0.99 -5.42 13.45
CA ALA A 214 1.88 -6.54 13.73
C ALA A 214 3.32 -6.20 13.35
N GLY A 215 4.27 -6.70 14.12
CA GLY A 215 5.70 -6.52 13.86
C GLY A 215 6.23 -5.12 14.13
N GLY A 216 7.42 -4.81 13.62
CA GLY A 216 8.05 -3.50 13.69
C GLY A 216 8.21 -2.92 15.10
N GLY A 217 8.32 -3.76 16.14
CA GLY A 217 8.45 -3.34 17.53
C GLY A 217 7.13 -3.16 18.30
N ILE A 218 5.98 -3.40 17.66
CA ILE A 218 4.68 -3.40 18.35
C ILE A 218 4.61 -4.57 19.34
N LYS A 219 4.12 -4.29 20.55
CA LYS A 219 3.88 -5.31 21.58
C LYS A 219 2.67 -6.17 21.18
N GLY A 220 2.94 -7.39 20.71
CA GLY A 220 1.90 -8.33 20.32
C GLY A 220 1.04 -8.80 21.50
N GLY A 221 -0.20 -9.25 21.20
CA GLY A 221 -1.14 -9.78 22.20
C GLY A 221 -1.73 -8.72 23.12
N THR A 222 -1.71 -7.45 22.72
CA THR A 222 -2.31 -6.34 23.48
C THR A 222 -3.46 -5.71 22.69
N SER A 223 -4.47 -5.26 23.41
CA SER A 223 -5.50 -4.35 22.89
C SER A 223 -5.39 -3.02 23.59
N TYR A 224 -5.60 -1.94 22.88
CA TYR A 224 -5.62 -0.60 23.42
C TYR A 224 -6.86 0.13 22.91
N GLY A 225 -7.57 0.79 23.82
CA GLY A 225 -8.86 1.41 23.57
C GLY A 225 -10.02 0.44 23.80
N GLU A 226 -11.18 1.01 24.06
CA GLU A 226 -12.39 0.27 24.39
C GLU A 226 -13.60 0.93 23.74
N THR A 227 -14.49 0.11 23.20
CA THR A 227 -15.78 0.55 22.68
C THR A 227 -16.88 0.22 23.66
N ASP A 228 -18.03 0.91 23.55
CA ASP A 228 -19.26 0.49 24.22
C ASP A 228 -19.70 -0.91 23.76
N ASP A 229 -20.64 -1.51 24.45
CA ASP A 229 -21.16 -2.86 24.18
C ASP A 229 -21.71 -3.02 22.74
N TRP A 230 -22.06 -1.91 22.10
CA TRP A 230 -22.57 -1.88 20.74
C TRP A 230 -21.46 -1.73 19.69
N GLY A 231 -20.22 -1.37 20.09
CA GLY A 231 -19.15 -0.99 19.17
C GLY A 231 -19.42 0.31 18.41
N TYR A 232 -20.25 1.20 19.00
CA TYR A 232 -20.68 2.43 18.36
C TYR A 232 -19.94 3.67 18.86
N ASN A 233 -19.57 3.71 20.14
CA ASN A 233 -18.81 4.81 20.71
C ASN A 233 -17.53 4.29 21.37
N ILE A 234 -16.54 5.16 21.46
CA ILE A 234 -15.40 4.99 22.37
C ILE A 234 -15.90 5.31 23.79
N VAL A 235 -15.65 4.40 24.75
CA VAL A 235 -16.16 4.50 26.14
C VAL A 235 -15.65 5.76 26.80
N ASP A 236 -14.35 6.00 26.71
CA ASP A 236 -13.73 7.21 27.21
C ASP A 236 -12.70 7.70 26.16
N ARG A 237 -13.04 8.79 25.49
CA ARG A 237 -12.20 9.32 24.41
C ARG A 237 -10.87 9.87 24.90
N GLU A 238 -10.83 10.36 26.15
CA GLU A 238 -9.63 10.99 26.71
C GLU A 238 -8.64 9.96 27.24
N SER A 239 -9.13 8.89 27.87
CA SER A 239 -8.28 7.89 28.52
C SER A 239 -8.09 6.60 27.73
N SER A 240 -9.06 6.20 26.91
CA SER A 240 -9.04 4.93 26.17
C SER A 240 -9.17 5.08 24.64
N GLY A 241 -9.45 6.27 24.16
CA GLY A 241 -9.51 6.53 22.73
C GLY A 241 -8.11 6.64 22.10
N VAL A 242 -7.98 6.19 20.85
CA VAL A 242 -6.78 6.41 20.04
C VAL A 242 -7.13 7.36 18.90
N HIS A 243 -6.58 8.56 18.94
CA HIS A 243 -6.75 9.49 17.85
C HIS A 243 -5.88 9.07 16.65
N VAL A 244 -6.29 9.42 15.43
CA VAL A 244 -5.48 9.13 14.21
C VAL A 244 -4.08 9.75 14.28
N HIS A 245 -3.92 10.86 14.99
CA HIS A 245 -2.61 11.47 15.22
C HIS A 245 -1.72 10.60 16.13
N ASP A 246 -2.29 9.88 17.10
CA ASP A 246 -1.55 8.98 17.98
C ASP A 246 -1.05 7.76 17.20
N LEU A 247 -1.88 7.24 16.29
CA LEU A 247 -1.47 6.18 15.36
C LEU A 247 -0.30 6.65 14.49
N ASN A 248 -0.42 7.84 13.87
CA ASN A 248 0.64 8.39 13.03
C ASN A 248 1.92 8.66 13.83
N ALA A 249 1.81 9.19 15.05
CA ALA A 249 2.95 9.41 15.95
C ALA A 249 3.62 8.08 16.32
N THR A 250 2.84 7.03 16.55
CA THR A 250 3.32 5.67 16.84
C THR A 250 4.10 5.11 15.63
N ILE A 251 3.55 5.20 14.43
CA ILE A 251 4.22 4.77 13.20
C ILE A 251 5.53 5.53 13.01
N MET A 252 5.54 6.84 13.17
CA MET A 252 6.75 7.65 13.08
C MET A 252 7.80 7.25 14.13
N HIS A 253 7.38 7.04 15.37
CA HIS A 253 8.27 6.58 16.43
C HIS A 253 8.94 5.24 16.08
N LEU A 254 8.18 4.27 15.57
CA LEU A 254 8.71 2.97 15.15
C LEU A 254 9.65 3.08 13.95
N LEU A 255 9.49 4.12 13.13
CA LEU A 255 10.42 4.45 12.04
C LEU A 255 11.66 5.24 12.52
N GLY A 256 11.77 5.51 13.83
CA GLY A 256 12.86 6.31 14.39
C GLY A 256 12.73 7.82 14.17
N ILE A 257 11.53 8.29 13.85
CA ILE A 257 11.25 9.71 13.57
C ILE A 257 10.55 10.33 14.78
N ASP A 258 11.12 11.39 15.33
CA ASP A 258 10.42 12.23 16.32
C ASP A 258 9.38 13.11 15.60
N HIS A 259 8.12 12.75 15.70
CA HIS A 259 7.01 13.44 15.04
C HIS A 259 6.88 14.90 15.47
N ARG A 260 7.35 15.29 16.66
CA ARG A 260 7.33 16.69 17.15
C ARG A 260 8.38 17.57 16.48
N ARG A 261 9.41 16.96 15.90
CA ARG A 261 10.49 17.65 15.19
C ARG A 261 10.33 17.56 13.67
N LEU A 262 9.45 16.70 13.18
CA LEU A 262 9.16 16.60 11.76
C LEU A 262 8.28 17.75 11.34
N SER A 263 8.81 18.60 10.48
CA SER A 263 8.06 19.68 9.85
C SER A 263 8.37 19.74 8.36
N TYR A 264 7.40 20.14 7.59
CA TYR A 264 7.56 20.40 6.16
C TYR A 264 6.93 21.76 5.84
N ARG A 265 7.74 22.65 5.29
CA ARG A 265 7.27 23.98 4.89
C ARG A 265 6.50 23.87 3.58
N PHE A 266 5.25 24.29 3.61
CA PHE A 266 4.35 24.30 2.45
C PHE A 266 3.58 25.62 2.41
N GLN A 267 3.69 26.35 1.31
CA GLN A 267 3.00 27.62 1.06
C GLN A 267 3.29 28.72 2.12
N GLY A 268 4.48 28.77 2.63
CA GLY A 268 4.93 29.77 3.61
C GLY A 268 5.24 29.16 4.97
#